data_40c14b860f2f4ae850e34a63f584a883
#
_entry.id   40c14b860f2f4ae850e34a63f584a883
#
_cell.length_a   1.000
_cell.length_b   1.000
_cell.length_c   1.000
_cell.angle_alpha   90.00
_cell.angle_beta   90.00
_cell.angle_gamma   90.00
#
_symmetry.space_group_name_H-M   'P 1'
#
loop_
_entity.id
_entity.type
_entity.pdbx_description
1 polymer ?
#
loop_
_entity_poly.entity_id
_entity_poly.type
_entity_poly.pdbx_seq_one_letter_code
_entity_poly.pdbx_strand_id
1 'polypeptide(L)'
;RNGGLERFGYPITPAIQETIEGRTYTVQYFERRRMEYHPENRPPYDVLLGLLGRDVFFGAQPSPRPCNYPVLSELQANVNVFNQTQPLGCPIAGEDFSYTQGASARFERGQMYWVNLRGGRSLVFVLIYGSDGSVRYRMIEDTWREGDIINAGLTPPPGLYEPSRGFGKVWREFPDIRAQIGWAVENERAVTASYQVFERGRVLRIWDDNIVWQFDIRDGARSDSVRY
;
A
#
# COMPACT_ATOMS: atom_id res chain seq x y z
N ARG A 1 -39.92 -19.27 -2.40
CA ARG A 1 -40.84 -18.14 -2.52
C ARG A 1 -40.13 -16.78 -2.64
N ASN A 2 -38.85 -16.68 -2.43
CA ASN A 2 -38.12 -15.40 -2.39
C ASN A 2 -37.19 -15.15 -3.60
N GLY A 3 -37.50 -15.71 -4.77
CA GLY A 3 -36.82 -15.39 -6.01
C GLY A 3 -36.04 -16.50 -6.68
N GLY A 4 -35.90 -17.66 -6.06
CA GLY A 4 -35.36 -18.89 -6.67
C GLY A 4 -34.08 -18.72 -7.50
N LEU A 5 -33.92 -19.58 -8.47
CA LEU A 5 -32.76 -19.71 -9.34
C LEU A 5 -32.38 -18.40 -10.10
N GLU A 6 -33.40 -17.65 -10.55
CA GLU A 6 -33.20 -16.42 -11.29
C GLU A 6 -32.44 -15.34 -10.46
N ARG A 7 -32.71 -15.31 -9.16
CA ARG A 7 -32.18 -14.28 -8.24
C ARG A 7 -30.85 -14.67 -7.63
N PHE A 8 -30.66 -15.95 -7.33
CA PHE A 8 -29.52 -16.44 -6.55
C PHE A 8 -28.52 -17.26 -7.39
N GLY A 9 -28.96 -17.83 -8.51
CA GLY A 9 -28.18 -18.80 -9.26
C GLY A 9 -28.17 -20.17 -8.58
N TYR A 10 -27.31 -21.07 -9.07
CA TYR A 10 -27.12 -22.39 -8.46
C TYR A 10 -26.23 -22.29 -7.20
N PRO A 11 -26.46 -23.20 -6.20
CA PRO A 11 -25.54 -23.31 -5.09
C PRO A 11 -24.15 -23.81 -5.60
N ILE A 12 -23.10 -23.14 -5.21
CA ILE A 12 -21.72 -23.48 -5.57
C ILE A 12 -20.95 -24.12 -4.40
N THR A 13 -21.53 -24.08 -3.18
CA THR A 13 -21.00 -24.80 -2.02
C THR A 13 -22.13 -25.55 -1.29
N PRO A 14 -21.82 -26.60 -0.49
CA PRO A 14 -22.70 -27.02 0.57
C PRO A 14 -22.85 -25.92 1.61
N ALA A 15 -23.76 -26.10 2.56
CA ALA A 15 -23.83 -25.26 3.76
C ALA A 15 -22.57 -25.50 4.61
N ILE A 16 -21.84 -24.43 4.95
CA ILE A 16 -20.58 -24.47 5.71
C ILE A 16 -20.67 -23.52 6.90
N GLN A 17 -19.79 -23.71 7.87
CA GLN A 17 -19.63 -22.79 8.98
C GLN A 17 -18.58 -21.73 8.61
N GLU A 18 -18.93 -20.45 8.77
CA GLU A 18 -18.03 -19.35 8.49
C GLU A 18 -18.13 -18.29 9.58
N THR A 19 -16.98 -17.71 9.96
CA THR A 19 -16.96 -16.61 10.92
C THR A 19 -17.05 -15.28 10.20
N ILE A 20 -18.13 -14.55 10.46
CA ILE A 20 -18.43 -13.23 9.89
C ILE A 20 -18.49 -12.25 11.05
N GLU A 21 -17.68 -11.20 11.01
CA GLU A 21 -17.61 -10.17 12.06
C GLU A 21 -17.45 -10.73 13.49
N GLY A 22 -16.67 -11.81 13.63
CA GLY A 22 -16.38 -12.44 14.93
C GLY A 22 -17.48 -13.42 15.44
N ARG A 23 -18.52 -13.69 14.66
CA ARG A 23 -19.56 -14.68 14.96
C ARG A 23 -19.60 -15.77 13.90
N THR A 24 -19.84 -17.01 14.32
CA THR A 24 -19.91 -18.14 13.39
C THR A 24 -21.36 -18.37 12.96
N TYR A 25 -21.56 -18.35 11.64
CA TYR A 25 -22.86 -18.59 11.00
C TYR A 25 -22.78 -19.78 10.07
N THR A 26 -23.93 -20.41 9.82
CA THR A 26 -24.06 -21.34 8.70
C THR A 26 -24.33 -20.55 7.44
N VAL A 27 -23.45 -20.70 6.45
CA VAL A 27 -23.53 -19.99 5.18
C VAL A 27 -23.58 -20.95 4.01
N GLN A 28 -24.17 -20.51 2.90
CA GLN A 28 -24.12 -21.20 1.63
C GLN A 28 -23.92 -20.20 0.51
N TYR A 29 -22.94 -20.50 -0.37
CA TYR A 29 -22.65 -19.67 -1.53
C TYR A 29 -23.43 -20.13 -2.75
N PHE A 30 -23.98 -19.16 -3.45
CA PHE A 30 -24.68 -19.31 -4.72
C PHE A 30 -23.93 -18.47 -5.78
N GLU A 31 -24.14 -18.71 -7.05
CA GLU A 31 -23.46 -18.00 -8.14
C GLU A 31 -23.53 -16.46 -8.01
N ARG A 32 -24.57 -15.93 -7.39
CA ARG A 32 -24.82 -14.49 -7.32
C ARG A 32 -24.97 -13.95 -5.90
N ARG A 33 -25.04 -14.80 -4.87
CA ARG A 33 -25.34 -14.40 -3.49
C ARG A 33 -24.73 -15.38 -2.49
N ARG A 34 -24.45 -14.89 -1.29
CA ARG A 34 -24.24 -15.72 -0.10
C ARG A 34 -25.49 -15.62 0.79
N MET A 35 -25.97 -16.72 1.26
CA MET A 35 -27.02 -16.79 2.28
C MET A 35 -26.42 -17.14 3.62
N GLU A 36 -26.86 -16.47 4.67
CA GLU A 36 -26.38 -16.59 6.04
C GLU A 36 -27.56 -16.94 6.95
N TYR A 37 -27.45 -18.02 7.73
CA TYR A 37 -28.45 -18.39 8.70
C TYR A 37 -28.16 -17.72 10.04
N HIS A 38 -29.09 -16.86 10.47
CA HIS A 38 -29.07 -16.06 11.69
C HIS A 38 -30.14 -16.54 12.65
N PRO A 39 -29.87 -17.58 13.48
CA PRO A 39 -30.87 -18.18 14.36
C PRO A 39 -31.37 -17.22 15.45
N GLU A 40 -30.68 -16.13 15.70
CA GLU A 40 -31.07 -15.04 16.60
C GLU A 40 -32.25 -14.21 16.08
N ASN A 41 -32.54 -14.27 14.78
CA ASN A 41 -33.63 -13.54 14.15
C ASN A 41 -34.89 -14.38 14.08
N ARG A 42 -36.07 -13.73 14.09
CA ARG A 42 -37.35 -14.39 13.90
C ARG A 42 -37.61 -14.62 12.41
N PRO A 43 -38.17 -15.78 12.02
CA PRO A 43 -38.64 -15.99 10.66
C PRO A 43 -39.60 -14.89 10.20
N PRO A 44 -39.52 -14.41 8.97
CA PRO A 44 -38.71 -14.91 7.84
C PRO A 44 -37.34 -14.24 7.73
N TYR A 45 -36.83 -13.61 8.77
CA TYR A 45 -35.58 -12.83 8.77
C TYR A 45 -34.38 -13.62 9.34
N ASP A 46 -34.56 -14.91 9.55
CA ASP A 46 -33.55 -15.85 10.02
C ASP A 46 -32.56 -16.28 8.92
N VAL A 47 -32.87 -15.99 7.65
CA VAL A 47 -31.93 -16.14 6.54
C VAL A 47 -31.70 -14.80 5.88
N LEU A 48 -30.47 -14.30 5.97
CA LEU A 48 -30.07 -13.03 5.39
C LEU A 48 -29.17 -13.24 4.15
N LEU A 49 -29.11 -12.22 3.31
CA LEU A 49 -28.17 -12.18 2.21
C LEU A 49 -26.91 -11.50 2.69
N GLY A 50 -25.78 -12.16 2.53
CA GLY A 50 -24.47 -11.61 2.83
C GLY A 50 -24.19 -10.35 2.03
N LEU A 51 -23.51 -9.40 2.65
CA LEU A 51 -23.13 -8.12 2.06
C LEU A 51 -21.95 -8.30 1.10
N LEU A 52 -22.08 -9.15 0.08
CA LEU A 52 -21.00 -9.46 -0.89
C LEU A 52 -20.41 -8.22 -1.56
N GLY A 53 -21.21 -7.17 -1.77
CA GLY A 53 -20.72 -5.90 -2.27
C GLY A 53 -19.75 -5.24 -1.31
N ARG A 54 -19.99 -5.32 0.00
CA ARG A 54 -19.08 -4.87 1.05
C ARG A 54 -17.84 -5.76 1.10
N ASP A 55 -18.02 -7.07 1.05
CA ASP A 55 -16.92 -8.04 1.06
C ASP A 55 -16.01 -7.87 -0.17
N VAL A 56 -16.58 -7.55 -1.33
CA VAL A 56 -15.81 -7.24 -2.55
C VAL A 56 -15.14 -5.86 -2.46
N PHE A 57 -15.87 -4.86 -1.94
CA PHE A 57 -15.37 -3.48 -1.86
C PHE A 57 -14.29 -3.30 -0.79
N PHE A 58 -14.49 -3.88 0.39
CA PHE A 58 -13.52 -3.86 1.49
C PHE A 58 -12.55 -5.06 1.46
N GLY A 59 -12.69 -5.95 0.47
CA GLY A 59 -12.08 -7.26 0.44
C GLY A 59 -12.78 -8.19 1.43
N ALA A 60 -13.31 -9.31 0.94
CA ALA A 60 -13.68 -10.40 1.83
C ALA A 60 -12.48 -10.61 2.76
N GLN A 61 -12.68 -10.49 4.07
CA GLN A 61 -11.65 -10.92 5.02
C GLN A 61 -11.49 -12.41 4.77
N PRO A 62 -10.47 -12.88 4.04
CA PRO A 62 -10.25 -14.31 4.00
C PRO A 62 -10.07 -14.72 5.46
N SER A 63 -10.74 -15.79 5.88
CA SER A 63 -10.37 -16.46 7.14
C SER A 63 -8.85 -16.51 7.17
N PRO A 64 -8.19 -16.09 8.25
CA PRO A 64 -6.76 -15.84 8.23
C PRO A 64 -6.05 -17.13 7.81
N ARG A 65 -5.76 -17.26 6.52
CA ARG A 65 -4.80 -18.23 6.06
C ARG A 65 -3.49 -17.82 6.73
N PRO A 66 -2.86 -18.72 7.48
CA PRO A 66 -1.55 -18.42 8.03
C PRO A 66 -0.67 -17.97 6.87
N CYS A 67 -0.15 -16.76 6.96
CA CYS A 67 0.74 -16.25 5.93
C CYS A 67 2.03 -17.10 5.94
N ASN A 68 2.50 -17.48 4.76
CA ASN A 68 3.74 -18.26 4.61
C ASN A 68 4.98 -17.49 5.05
N TYR A 69 4.87 -16.15 5.10
CA TYR A 69 5.94 -15.25 5.53
C TYR A 69 5.45 -14.35 6.64
N PRO A 70 6.29 -14.08 7.65
CA PRO A 70 5.95 -13.19 8.74
C PRO A 70 6.00 -11.73 8.28
N VAL A 71 5.22 -10.90 8.95
CA VAL A 71 5.44 -9.45 8.94
C VAL A 71 6.75 -9.16 9.65
N LEU A 72 7.56 -8.24 9.13
CA LEU A 72 8.75 -7.76 9.82
C LEU A 72 8.36 -7.25 11.21
N SER A 73 9.07 -7.68 12.24
CA SER A 73 8.73 -7.38 13.64
C SER A 73 8.59 -5.89 13.91
N GLU A 74 9.46 -5.10 13.31
CA GLU A 74 9.48 -3.64 13.43
C GLU A 74 8.35 -2.94 12.67
N LEU A 75 7.67 -3.62 11.75
CA LEU A 75 6.51 -3.10 11.02
C LEU A 75 5.18 -3.62 11.56
N GLN A 76 5.20 -4.61 12.47
CA GLN A 76 4.01 -5.30 12.94
C GLN A 76 2.94 -4.35 13.52
N ALA A 77 3.35 -3.39 14.33
CA ALA A 77 2.43 -2.40 14.92
C ALA A 77 1.75 -1.55 13.84
N ASN A 78 2.52 -1.11 12.84
CA ASN A 78 2.00 -0.30 11.74
C ASN A 78 1.04 -1.10 10.85
N VAL A 79 1.42 -2.32 10.50
CA VAL A 79 0.58 -3.23 9.70
C VAL A 79 -0.74 -3.53 10.41
N ASN A 80 -0.73 -3.70 11.72
CA ASN A 80 -1.95 -3.90 12.51
C ASN A 80 -2.89 -2.69 12.43
N VAL A 81 -2.35 -1.46 12.47
CA VAL A 81 -3.14 -0.22 12.31
C VAL A 81 -3.72 -0.14 10.89
N PHE A 82 -2.89 -0.35 9.87
CA PHE A 82 -3.33 -0.29 8.48
C PHE A 82 -4.41 -1.34 8.17
N ASN A 83 -4.28 -2.55 8.70
CA ASN A 83 -5.25 -3.61 8.49
C ASN A 83 -6.65 -3.30 9.07
N GLN A 84 -6.80 -2.30 9.94
CA GLN A 84 -8.11 -1.86 10.43
C GLN A 84 -8.91 -1.08 9.38
N THR A 85 -8.23 -0.41 8.46
CA THR A 85 -8.85 0.44 7.44
C THR A 85 -8.70 -0.13 6.03
N GLN A 86 -7.51 -0.64 5.71
CA GLN A 86 -7.16 -1.19 4.41
C GLN A 86 -6.29 -2.44 4.58
N PRO A 87 -6.90 -3.63 4.67
CA PRO A 87 -6.16 -4.87 4.87
C PRO A 87 -5.12 -5.12 3.77
N LEU A 88 -3.85 -5.25 4.16
CA LEU A 88 -2.72 -5.47 3.26
C LEU A 88 -2.63 -6.89 2.69
N GLY A 89 -3.26 -7.87 3.35
CA GLY A 89 -3.08 -9.27 3.03
C GLY A 89 -1.77 -9.85 3.58
N CYS A 90 -1.32 -10.96 3.00
CA CYS A 90 -0.09 -11.61 3.42
C CYS A 90 1.17 -10.94 2.84
N PRO A 91 2.28 -10.93 3.59
CA PRO A 91 3.58 -10.52 3.04
C PRO A 91 4.01 -11.42 1.88
N ILE A 92 4.66 -10.82 0.88
CA ILE A 92 5.24 -11.50 -0.26
C ILE A 92 6.71 -11.76 0.00
N ALA A 93 7.16 -12.98 -0.26
CA ALA A 93 8.54 -13.39 -0.02
C ALA A 93 9.57 -12.65 -0.86
N GLY A 94 10.72 -12.38 -0.25
CA GLY A 94 11.90 -11.86 -0.95
C GLY A 94 11.83 -10.39 -1.32
N GLU A 95 10.75 -9.70 -0.95
CA GLU A 95 10.59 -8.26 -1.18
C GLU A 95 10.42 -7.51 0.15
N ASP A 96 11.27 -7.83 1.10
CA ASP A 96 11.29 -7.23 2.42
C ASP A 96 12.72 -6.79 2.80
N PHE A 97 12.83 -5.66 3.47
CA PHE A 97 14.09 -5.10 3.95
C PHE A 97 13.91 -4.50 5.33
N SER A 98 14.73 -4.97 6.24
CA SER A 98 14.78 -4.53 7.62
C SER A 98 16.01 -3.64 7.81
N TYR A 99 15.79 -2.40 8.29
CA TYR A 99 16.86 -1.44 8.60
C TYR A 99 17.89 -1.27 7.47
N THR A 100 17.40 -1.12 6.23
CA THR A 100 18.27 -0.88 5.07
C THR A 100 18.69 0.58 4.97
N GLN A 101 19.81 0.79 4.28
CA GLN A 101 20.27 2.13 3.93
C GLN A 101 19.30 2.78 2.96
N GLY A 102 18.97 4.03 3.20
CA GLY A 102 18.13 4.85 2.35
C GLY A 102 18.63 6.28 2.27
N ALA A 103 17.96 7.06 1.46
CA ALA A 103 18.13 8.50 1.38
C ALA A 103 16.78 9.19 1.29
N SER A 104 16.73 10.46 1.65
CA SER A 104 15.55 11.31 1.62
C SER A 104 15.89 12.71 1.13
N ALA A 105 14.98 13.31 0.35
CA ALA A 105 15.03 14.73 0.02
C ALA A 105 13.61 15.27 -0.13
N ARG A 106 13.33 16.44 0.45
CA ARG A 106 12.08 17.16 0.27
C ARG A 106 12.14 18.07 -0.94
N PHE A 107 10.98 18.21 -1.58
CA PHE A 107 10.77 19.08 -2.74
C PHE A 107 9.67 20.10 -2.42
N GLU A 108 9.50 21.12 -3.26
CA GLU A 108 8.49 22.17 -3.05
C GLU A 108 7.09 21.60 -2.87
N ARG A 109 6.74 20.53 -3.60
CA ARG A 109 5.42 19.88 -3.58
C ARG A 109 5.52 18.35 -3.55
N GLY A 110 6.51 17.83 -2.85
CA GLY A 110 6.70 16.38 -2.78
C GLY A 110 7.89 15.96 -1.94
N GLN A 111 8.17 14.67 -2.00
CA GLN A 111 9.32 14.06 -1.34
C GLN A 111 9.80 12.86 -2.14
N MET A 112 11.09 12.62 -2.14
CA MET A 112 11.68 11.39 -2.63
C MET A 112 12.33 10.61 -1.50
N TYR A 113 12.14 9.28 -1.54
CA TYR A 113 12.89 8.32 -0.73
C TYR A 113 13.58 7.33 -1.64
N TRP A 114 14.84 7.14 -1.45
CA TRP A 114 15.62 6.08 -2.07
C TRP A 114 15.85 4.98 -1.05
N VAL A 115 15.66 3.71 -1.44
CA VAL A 115 15.93 2.55 -0.60
C VAL A 115 16.77 1.53 -1.36
N ASN A 116 17.78 1.03 -0.67
CA ASN A 116 18.62 -0.04 -1.19
C ASN A 116 17.92 -1.39 -0.98
N LEU A 117 17.72 -2.10 -2.07
CA LEU A 117 17.11 -3.42 -2.07
C LEU A 117 18.18 -4.51 -2.18
N ARG A 118 17.85 -5.74 -1.80
CA ARG A 118 18.75 -6.88 -1.98
C ARG A 118 19.04 -7.10 -3.48
N GLY A 119 20.23 -7.66 -3.78
CA GLY A 119 20.62 -7.98 -5.16
C GLY A 119 21.10 -6.78 -5.97
N GLY A 120 21.48 -5.66 -5.33
CA GLY A 120 22.01 -4.48 -6.00
C GLY A 120 20.97 -3.63 -6.73
N ARG A 121 19.69 -3.88 -6.46
CA ARG A 121 18.58 -3.04 -6.93
C ARG A 121 18.30 -1.94 -5.91
N SER A 122 17.78 -0.83 -6.37
CA SER A 122 17.27 0.25 -5.52
C SER A 122 16.04 0.88 -6.13
N LEU A 123 15.19 1.43 -5.29
CA LEU A 123 13.97 2.11 -5.70
C LEU A 123 13.96 3.55 -5.20
N VAL A 124 13.42 4.44 -6.05
CA VAL A 124 13.03 5.79 -5.67
C VAL A 124 11.51 5.85 -5.56
N PHE A 125 11.03 6.15 -4.37
CA PHE A 125 9.63 6.49 -4.11
C PHE A 125 9.49 7.99 -4.28
N VAL A 126 8.68 8.41 -5.22
CA VAL A 126 8.35 9.82 -5.46
C VAL A 126 6.95 10.07 -4.91
N LEU A 127 6.86 10.88 -3.87
CA LEU A 127 5.59 11.34 -3.31
C LEU A 127 5.27 12.72 -3.88
N ILE A 128 4.04 12.88 -4.37
CA ILE A 128 3.54 14.09 -4.99
C ILE A 128 2.38 14.60 -4.15
N TYR A 129 2.54 15.78 -3.57
CA TYR A 129 1.56 16.37 -2.67
C TYR A 129 0.56 17.23 -3.47
N GLY A 130 -0.71 16.86 -3.41
CA GLY A 130 -1.80 17.64 -3.99
C GLY A 130 -2.18 18.84 -3.11
N SER A 131 -2.69 19.89 -3.71
CA SER A 131 -3.20 21.06 -2.99
C SER A 131 -4.45 20.76 -2.14
N ASP A 132 -5.10 19.65 -2.41
CA ASP A 132 -6.25 19.11 -1.67
C ASP A 132 -5.85 18.23 -0.47
N GLY A 133 -4.54 18.14 -0.17
CA GLY A 133 -4.00 17.27 0.87
C GLY A 133 -3.82 15.82 0.43
N SER A 134 -4.16 15.47 -0.81
CA SER A 134 -3.90 14.13 -1.35
C SER A 134 -2.40 13.89 -1.54
N VAL A 135 -2.00 12.63 -1.42
CA VAL A 135 -0.65 12.19 -1.74
C VAL A 135 -0.73 11.10 -2.80
N ARG A 136 -0.11 11.36 -3.94
CA ARG A 136 0.10 10.36 -4.99
C ARG A 136 1.53 9.89 -4.93
N TYR A 137 1.81 8.68 -5.42
CA TYR A 137 3.17 8.20 -5.46
C TYR A 137 3.51 7.52 -6.78
N ARG A 138 4.80 7.49 -7.09
CA ARG A 138 5.37 6.63 -8.12
C ARG A 138 6.59 5.90 -7.56
N MET A 139 6.77 4.67 -8.00
CA MET A 139 7.99 3.90 -7.73
C MET A 139 8.78 3.79 -9.02
N ILE A 140 10.05 4.14 -8.94
CA ILE A 140 10.96 4.13 -10.08
C ILE A 140 12.22 3.37 -9.68
N GLU A 141 12.67 2.45 -10.52
CA GLU A 141 13.95 1.78 -10.30
C GLU A 141 15.09 2.78 -10.45
N ASP A 142 15.97 2.84 -9.45
CA ASP A 142 17.15 3.70 -9.54
C ASP A 142 18.19 3.08 -10.45
N THR A 143 18.39 3.71 -11.57
CA THR A 143 19.38 3.31 -12.58
C THR A 143 20.67 4.15 -12.53
N TRP A 144 20.79 5.07 -11.57
CA TRP A 144 22.01 5.86 -11.39
C TRP A 144 23.16 4.95 -10.93
N ARG A 145 24.34 5.18 -11.48
CA ARG A 145 25.58 4.46 -11.14
C ARG A 145 26.70 5.45 -10.92
N GLU A 146 27.69 5.03 -10.15
CA GLU A 146 28.91 5.82 -9.99
C GLU A 146 29.56 6.08 -11.35
N GLY A 147 29.86 7.35 -11.63
CA GLY A 147 30.31 7.81 -12.95
C GLY A 147 29.22 8.45 -13.81
N ASP A 148 27.94 8.26 -13.46
CA ASP A 148 26.85 9.00 -14.10
C ASP A 148 26.86 10.48 -13.68
N ILE A 149 26.15 11.32 -14.43
CA ILE A 149 25.94 12.73 -14.11
C ILE A 149 25.33 12.86 -12.73
N ILE A 150 26.05 13.53 -11.81
CA ILE A 150 25.58 13.79 -10.44
C ILE A 150 24.43 14.79 -10.48
N ASN A 151 24.64 15.93 -11.15
CA ASN A 151 23.62 16.96 -11.42
C ASN A 151 23.89 17.58 -12.80
N ALA A 152 22.95 18.29 -13.38
CA ALA A 152 23.08 18.89 -14.70
C ALA A 152 23.75 20.28 -14.68
N GLY A 153 24.10 20.79 -13.50
CA GLY A 153 24.66 22.13 -13.31
C GLY A 153 23.65 23.24 -13.55
N LEU A 154 22.38 22.97 -13.28
CA LEU A 154 21.34 23.98 -13.38
C LEU A 154 21.45 24.99 -12.24
N THR A 155 20.96 26.21 -12.47
CA THR A 155 20.88 27.24 -11.43
C THR A 155 19.49 27.22 -10.81
N PRO A 156 19.30 26.63 -9.62
CA PRO A 156 18.01 26.66 -8.95
C PRO A 156 17.68 28.07 -8.46
N PRO A 157 16.39 28.36 -8.25
CA PRO A 157 15.98 29.59 -7.57
C PRO A 157 16.63 29.72 -6.18
N PRO A 158 16.72 30.96 -5.64
CA PRO A 158 17.32 31.17 -4.31
C PRO A 158 16.66 30.32 -3.23
N GLY A 159 17.46 29.59 -2.43
CA GLY A 159 16.99 28.74 -1.35
C GLY A 159 16.51 27.34 -1.79
N LEU A 160 16.63 27.02 -3.08
CA LEU A 160 16.32 25.69 -3.62
C LEU A 160 17.59 25.01 -4.13
N TYR A 161 17.51 23.72 -4.34
CA TYR A 161 18.63 22.87 -4.73
C TYR A 161 18.31 22.05 -5.98
N GLU A 162 19.30 21.84 -6.82
CA GLU A 162 19.22 20.82 -7.87
C GLU A 162 19.38 19.44 -7.21
N PRO A 163 18.42 18.50 -7.38
CA PRO A 163 18.59 17.17 -6.84
C PRO A 163 19.72 16.42 -7.55
N SER A 164 20.41 15.55 -6.81
CA SER A 164 21.61 14.87 -7.28
C SER A 164 21.42 13.35 -7.41
N ARG A 165 22.40 12.67 -8.01
CA ARG A 165 22.46 11.21 -8.12
C ARG A 165 21.17 10.60 -8.62
N GLY A 166 20.64 9.55 -7.93
CA GLY A 166 19.41 8.86 -8.28
C GLY A 166 18.17 9.76 -8.28
N PHE A 167 18.06 10.65 -7.29
CA PHE A 167 16.97 11.65 -7.26
C PHE A 167 17.09 12.63 -8.42
N GLY A 168 18.30 13.10 -8.72
CA GLY A 168 18.57 13.97 -9.85
C GLY A 168 18.28 13.30 -11.18
N LYS A 169 18.63 12.03 -11.32
CA LYS A 169 18.34 11.25 -12.53
C LYS A 169 16.84 11.13 -12.75
N VAL A 170 16.07 10.68 -11.74
CA VAL A 170 14.61 10.60 -11.81
C VAL A 170 13.99 11.95 -12.14
N TRP A 171 14.42 13.03 -11.48
CA TRP A 171 13.90 14.38 -11.67
C TRP A 171 14.17 14.93 -13.08
N ARG A 172 15.28 14.55 -13.72
CA ARG A 172 15.62 14.95 -15.09
C ARG A 172 14.92 14.10 -16.14
N GLU A 173 14.87 12.77 -15.94
CA GLU A 173 14.33 11.82 -16.91
C GLU A 173 12.80 11.79 -16.93
N PHE A 174 12.14 12.27 -15.87
CA PHE A 174 10.66 12.33 -15.77
C PHE A 174 10.17 13.78 -15.65
N PRO A 175 10.02 14.52 -16.78
CA PRO A 175 9.61 15.93 -16.76
C PRO A 175 8.26 16.17 -16.09
N ASP A 176 7.36 15.19 -16.16
CA ASP A 176 6.04 15.23 -15.49
C ASP A 176 6.17 15.18 -13.96
N ILE A 177 7.12 14.42 -13.42
CA ILE A 177 7.46 14.41 -11.99
C ILE A 177 8.04 15.77 -11.61
N ARG A 178 9.06 16.22 -12.36
CA ARG A 178 9.71 17.52 -12.13
C ARG A 178 8.68 18.65 -12.06
N ALA A 179 7.76 18.71 -12.99
CA ALA A 179 6.71 19.75 -13.02
C ALA A 179 5.78 19.68 -11.81
N GLN A 180 5.50 18.48 -11.30
CA GLN A 180 4.60 18.28 -10.16
C GLN A 180 5.27 18.59 -8.82
N ILE A 181 6.49 18.10 -8.58
CA ILE A 181 7.15 18.25 -7.26
C ILE A 181 7.99 19.52 -7.14
N GLY A 182 8.45 20.11 -8.26
CA GLY A 182 9.31 21.29 -8.25
C GLY A 182 10.78 20.99 -7.96
N TRP A 183 11.50 21.95 -7.40
CA TRP A 183 12.89 21.85 -6.98
C TRP A 183 13.02 21.21 -5.59
N ALA A 184 14.19 20.68 -5.27
CA ALA A 184 14.48 20.25 -3.91
C ALA A 184 14.60 21.46 -2.98
N VAL A 185 14.04 21.34 -1.76
CA VAL A 185 14.12 22.37 -0.71
C VAL A 185 15.23 22.07 0.30
N GLU A 186 15.84 20.92 0.18
CA GLU A 186 17.00 20.50 0.98
C GLU A 186 17.89 19.55 0.16
N ASN A 187 19.14 19.41 0.60
CA ASN A 187 20.03 18.41 0.03
C ASN A 187 19.59 17.00 0.46
N GLU A 188 19.96 16.04 -0.37
CA GLU A 188 19.82 14.62 -0.05
C GLU A 188 20.51 14.28 1.28
N ARG A 189 19.83 13.54 2.15
CA ARG A 189 20.37 13.04 3.40
C ARG A 189 20.17 11.54 3.55
N ALA A 190 21.10 10.88 4.23
CA ALA A 190 20.96 9.47 4.56
C ALA A 190 19.83 9.24 5.56
N VAL A 191 19.10 8.14 5.40
CA VAL A 191 18.09 7.66 6.34
C VAL A 191 18.17 6.14 6.46
N THR A 192 17.56 5.61 7.51
CA THR A 192 17.33 4.18 7.68
C THR A 192 15.90 3.85 7.34
N ALA A 193 15.68 2.81 6.55
CA ALA A 193 14.34 2.40 6.12
C ALA A 193 14.08 0.93 6.39
N SER A 194 12.82 0.58 6.64
CA SER A 194 12.31 -0.80 6.55
C SER A 194 11.16 -0.83 5.55
N TYR A 195 11.12 -1.89 4.75
CA TYR A 195 10.18 -2.01 3.65
C TYR A 195 9.68 -3.44 3.54
N GLN A 196 8.39 -3.60 3.29
CA GLN A 196 7.81 -4.91 3.02
C GLN A 196 6.65 -4.81 2.04
N VAL A 197 6.58 -5.76 1.11
CA VAL A 197 5.51 -5.91 0.14
C VAL A 197 4.48 -6.91 0.65
N PHE A 198 3.22 -6.61 0.41
CA PHE A 198 2.06 -7.41 0.74
C PHE A 198 1.20 -7.65 -0.51
N GLU A 199 0.27 -8.60 -0.44
CA GLU A 199 -0.62 -8.94 -1.56
C GLU A 199 -1.39 -7.72 -2.10
N ARG A 200 -1.71 -6.74 -1.26
CA ARG A 200 -2.53 -5.57 -1.61
C ARG A 200 -1.89 -4.22 -1.32
N GLY A 201 -0.64 -4.19 -0.96
CA GLY A 201 0.03 -2.94 -0.66
C GLY A 201 1.50 -3.10 -0.31
N ARG A 202 2.10 -2.00 0.07
CA ARG A 202 3.48 -1.92 0.54
C ARG A 202 3.54 -1.05 1.77
N VAL A 203 4.47 -1.33 2.66
CA VAL A 203 4.78 -0.51 3.82
C VAL A 203 6.23 -0.08 3.74
N LEU A 204 6.46 1.23 3.84
CA LEU A 204 7.78 1.83 3.92
C LEU A 204 7.85 2.66 5.20
N ARG A 205 8.76 2.30 6.09
CA ARG A 205 9.06 3.05 7.30
C ARG A 205 10.39 3.77 7.14
N ILE A 206 10.40 5.07 7.45
CA ILE A 206 11.59 5.90 7.53
C ILE A 206 11.81 6.20 9.00
N TRP A 207 12.86 5.62 9.56
CA TRP A 207 13.13 5.66 10.99
C TRP A 207 13.52 7.04 11.48
N ASP A 208 14.38 7.73 10.72
CA ASP A 208 14.91 9.05 11.06
C ASP A 208 13.82 10.12 11.07
N ASP A 209 12.78 9.96 10.29
CA ASP A 209 11.64 10.89 10.21
C ASP A 209 10.46 10.46 11.08
N ASN A 210 10.51 9.25 11.64
CA ASN A 210 9.39 8.60 12.32
C ASN A 210 8.11 8.60 11.47
N ILE A 211 8.24 8.29 10.18
CA ILE A 211 7.16 8.26 9.20
C ILE A 211 6.96 6.84 8.71
N VAL A 212 5.71 6.44 8.56
CA VAL A 212 5.34 5.19 7.90
C VAL A 212 4.36 5.48 6.78
N TRP A 213 4.69 4.98 5.59
CA TRP A 213 3.85 5.06 4.40
C TRP A 213 3.22 3.72 4.11
N GLN A 214 1.92 3.71 3.86
CA GLN A 214 1.22 2.61 3.21
C GLN A 214 0.94 2.99 1.77
N PHE A 215 1.30 2.13 0.82
CA PHE A 215 1.04 2.31 -0.60
C PHE A 215 0.08 1.24 -1.09
N ASP A 216 -1.00 1.62 -1.75
CA ASP A 216 -1.89 0.68 -2.43
C ASP A 216 -1.24 0.18 -3.74
N ILE A 217 -1.38 -1.10 -4.05
CA ILE A 217 -0.90 -1.68 -5.32
C ILE A 217 -1.83 -1.31 -6.48
N ARG A 218 -3.11 -1.06 -6.19
CA ARG A 218 -4.11 -0.72 -7.19
C ARG A 218 -3.96 0.75 -7.58
N ASP A 219 -3.35 1.07 -8.68
CA ASP A 219 -3.34 2.37 -9.40
C ASP A 219 -2.26 3.40 -9.06
N GLY A 220 -1.27 3.14 -8.26
CA GLY A 220 -0.19 4.13 -8.01
C GLY A 220 -0.68 5.47 -7.44
N ALA A 221 -1.90 5.54 -6.91
CA ALA A 221 -2.64 6.78 -6.78
C ALA A 221 -2.87 7.27 -5.35
N ARG A 222 -2.76 6.46 -4.31
CA ARG A 222 -2.96 6.94 -2.94
C ARG A 222 -1.97 6.33 -1.97
N SER A 223 -1.38 7.18 -1.17
CA SER A 223 -0.64 6.81 0.03
C SER A 223 -1.28 7.50 1.21
N ASP A 224 -1.59 6.73 2.25
CA ASP A 224 -1.92 7.29 3.55
C ASP A 224 -0.65 7.23 4.41
N SER A 225 -0.25 8.37 4.96
CA SER A 225 0.85 8.44 5.91
C SER A 225 0.30 8.51 7.32
N VAL A 226 0.88 7.75 8.21
CA VAL A 226 0.66 7.90 9.64
C VAL A 226 1.96 8.45 10.23
N ARG A 227 1.89 9.64 10.81
CA ARG A 227 2.95 10.20 11.65
C ARG A 227 2.66 9.80 13.10
N TYR A 228 3.66 9.30 13.78
CA TYR A 228 3.60 8.98 15.22
C TYR A 228 4.38 10.01 16.03
#